data_aca432e879a7c2b070f0e6540aa6eb6e
#
_entry.id   aca432e879a7c2b070f0e6540aa6eb6e
#
_cell.length_a   1.000
_cell.length_b   1.000
_cell.length_c   1.000
_cell.angle_alpha   90.00
_cell.angle_beta   90.00
_cell.angle_gamma   90.00
#
_symmetry.space_group_name_H-M   'P 1'
#
loop_
_entity.id
_entity.type
_entity.pdbx_description
1 polymer ?
#
loop_
_entity_poly.entity_id
_entity_poly.type
_entity_poly.pdbx_seq_one_letter_code
_entity_poly.pdbx_strand_id
1 'polypeptide(L)'
;MPFAPKVSNQVELKHTEVCFNSTWLDTLGAKGIIELCAKFSVARMLERDDFTKRYKENRPISIVEFLYPLLQGYDSVAMDADIELGGNDQKFNLLVGRFLQRSYGLNKEQSVITMPLLEGLDGVQKMSKSLGNYVGITEEPNAMFGKIMSVSDDLMWRYYTLLSAKTLEEIEDLKHGILNQTLHPKAVKEDLAGEIVARYYDNDQAIKAKEQFSKVFSANLLPEILSESDFDEGVGILDVLKQIGFCPSTSQARRDIQGGGVKINQEVIKDESYRFVKGNYVIQLGKKRFMKLNIN
;
A
#
# COMPACT_ATOMS: atom_id res chain seq x y z
N MET A 1 -5.18 -0.44 -19.70
CA MET A 1 -6.51 -0.01 -19.24
C MET A 1 -6.32 1.22 -18.37
N PRO A 2 -6.96 2.35 -18.66
CA PRO A 2 -6.82 3.54 -17.84
C PRO A 2 -7.46 3.27 -16.47
N PHE A 3 -6.68 3.44 -15.41
CA PHE A 3 -7.21 3.56 -14.07
C PHE A 3 -7.92 4.90 -13.97
N ALA A 4 -9.21 4.95 -14.32
CA ALA A 4 -10.04 6.03 -13.86
C ALA A 4 -10.22 5.81 -12.34
N PRO A 5 -9.68 6.66 -11.49
CA PRO A 5 -9.97 6.56 -10.07
C PRO A 5 -11.45 6.82 -9.88
N LYS A 6 -12.14 5.95 -9.15
CA LYS A 6 -13.37 6.32 -8.47
C LYS A 6 -13.03 7.32 -7.34
N VAL A 7 -12.38 8.40 -7.66
CA VAL A 7 -12.21 9.59 -6.80
C VAL A 7 -13.41 10.51 -7.04
N SER A 8 -14.57 9.88 -7.29
CA SER A 8 -15.73 10.57 -7.86
C SER A 8 -16.46 11.53 -6.91
N ASN A 9 -16.10 11.59 -5.64
CA ASN A 9 -16.83 12.45 -4.71
C ASN A 9 -16.05 13.63 -4.13
N GLN A 10 -14.76 13.77 -4.43
CA GLN A 10 -13.95 14.86 -3.87
C GLN A 10 -13.14 15.67 -4.90
N VAL A 11 -13.02 15.19 -6.13
CA VAL A 11 -12.44 15.98 -7.22
C VAL A 11 -13.57 16.27 -8.19
N GLU A 12 -14.01 17.52 -8.26
CA GLU A 12 -14.89 17.94 -9.34
C GLU A 12 -14.14 17.69 -10.66
N LEU A 13 -14.56 16.68 -11.41
CA LEU A 13 -14.02 16.34 -12.74
C LEU A 13 -14.00 17.52 -13.72
N LYS A 14 -14.74 18.58 -13.42
CA LYS A 14 -14.74 19.84 -14.17
C LYS A 14 -13.38 20.57 -14.19
N HIS A 15 -12.50 20.27 -13.24
CA HIS A 15 -11.19 20.91 -13.10
C HIS A 15 -10.01 19.93 -13.22
N THR A 16 -10.29 18.67 -13.59
CA THR A 16 -9.27 17.63 -13.75
C THR A 16 -9.17 17.25 -15.22
N GLU A 17 -8.00 17.44 -15.81
CA GLU A 17 -7.68 17.01 -17.15
C GLU A 17 -6.79 15.76 -17.11
N VAL A 18 -7.15 14.72 -17.86
CA VAL A 18 -6.35 13.50 -18.00
C VAL A 18 -5.56 13.59 -19.28
N CYS A 19 -4.24 13.75 -19.16
CA CYS A 19 -3.32 13.82 -20.29
C CYS A 19 -2.51 12.54 -20.43
N PHE A 20 -2.18 12.19 -21.66
CA PHE A 20 -1.29 11.07 -21.97
C PHE A 20 -0.02 11.61 -22.62
N ASN A 21 1.12 11.27 -22.06
CA ASN A 21 2.40 11.79 -22.54
C ASN A 21 2.76 11.33 -23.97
N SER A 22 2.17 10.27 -24.50
CA SER A 22 2.28 9.90 -25.89
C SER A 22 1.87 11.05 -26.84
N THR A 23 0.95 11.92 -26.42
CA THR A 23 0.49 13.08 -27.20
C THR A 23 1.64 14.01 -27.62
N TRP A 24 2.62 14.21 -26.75
CA TRP A 24 3.78 15.05 -27.04
C TRP A 24 5.07 14.25 -27.25
N LEU A 25 5.26 13.09 -26.61
CA LEU A 25 6.47 12.29 -26.80
C LEU A 25 6.55 11.65 -28.18
N ASP A 26 5.43 11.18 -28.73
CA ASP A 26 5.40 10.61 -30.08
C ASP A 26 5.75 11.66 -31.17
N THR A 27 5.44 12.93 -30.91
CA THR A 27 5.77 14.04 -31.82
C THR A 27 7.24 14.46 -31.78
N LEU A 28 7.96 14.17 -30.70
CA LEU A 28 9.38 14.50 -30.57
C LEU A 28 10.24 13.80 -31.64
N GLY A 29 9.96 12.54 -31.91
CA GLY A 29 10.76 11.71 -32.80
C GLY A 29 12.23 11.62 -32.37
N ALA A 30 13.07 11.01 -33.21
CA ALA A 30 14.49 10.84 -32.89
C ALA A 30 15.23 12.18 -32.71
N LYS A 31 14.93 13.19 -33.54
CA LYS A 31 15.54 14.52 -33.42
C LYS A 31 15.23 15.17 -32.08
N GLY A 32 13.96 15.20 -31.67
CA GLY A 32 13.55 15.81 -30.40
C GLY A 32 14.13 15.09 -29.18
N ILE A 33 14.28 13.76 -29.23
CA ILE A 33 14.96 13.01 -28.16
C ILE A 33 16.44 13.40 -28.07
N ILE A 34 17.14 13.57 -29.19
CA ILE A 34 18.55 14.03 -29.18
C ILE A 34 18.65 15.45 -28.62
N GLU A 35 17.75 16.37 -29.03
CA GLU A 35 17.71 17.73 -28.52
C GLU A 35 17.41 17.77 -27.00
N LEU A 36 16.53 16.91 -26.52
CA LEU A 36 16.23 16.74 -25.10
C LEU A 36 17.47 16.25 -24.33
N CYS A 37 18.15 15.21 -24.84
CA CYS A 37 19.37 14.69 -24.24
C CYS A 37 20.49 15.74 -24.19
N ALA A 38 20.60 16.62 -25.19
CA ALA A 38 21.61 17.67 -25.25
C ALA A 38 21.46 18.73 -24.14
N LYS A 39 20.28 18.82 -23.51
CA LYS A 39 20.02 19.78 -22.43
C LYS A 39 20.53 19.33 -21.05
N PHE A 40 20.89 18.06 -20.88
CA PHE A 40 21.26 17.52 -19.58
C PHE A 40 22.55 16.68 -19.67
N SER A 41 23.48 16.90 -18.77
CA SER A 41 24.78 16.20 -18.81
C SER A 41 24.72 14.87 -18.03
N VAL A 42 25.56 13.91 -18.46
CA VAL A 42 25.76 12.63 -17.73
C VAL A 42 26.23 12.88 -16.31
N ALA A 43 27.11 13.87 -16.09
CA ALA A 43 27.57 14.22 -14.75
C ALA A 43 26.43 14.57 -13.81
N ARG A 44 25.48 15.38 -14.28
CA ARG A 44 24.27 15.72 -13.50
C ARG A 44 23.32 14.54 -13.34
N MET A 45 23.23 13.64 -14.34
CA MET A 45 22.43 12.43 -14.21
C MET A 45 22.98 11.52 -13.09
N LEU A 46 24.31 11.46 -12.96
CA LEU A 46 24.99 10.69 -11.93
C LEU A 46 24.87 11.30 -10.51
N GLU A 47 24.28 12.49 -10.34
CA GLU A 47 23.95 13.04 -9.01
C GLU A 47 22.77 12.29 -8.35
N ARG A 48 21.99 11.52 -9.11
CA ARG A 48 20.93 10.68 -8.56
C ARG A 48 21.55 9.55 -7.73
N ASP A 49 21.10 9.40 -6.47
CA ASP A 49 21.74 8.52 -5.47
C ASP A 49 21.95 7.08 -5.95
N ASP A 50 20.95 6.48 -6.61
CA ASP A 50 21.04 5.11 -7.11
C ASP A 50 22.03 4.99 -8.28
N PHE A 51 22.11 6.00 -9.16
CA PHE A 51 23.11 6.02 -10.23
C PHE A 51 24.51 6.22 -9.68
N THR A 52 24.68 7.15 -8.72
CA THR A 52 25.96 7.34 -8.01
C THR A 52 26.46 6.04 -7.40
N LYS A 53 25.57 5.33 -6.68
CA LYS A 53 25.91 4.07 -6.02
C LYS A 53 26.29 3.00 -7.04
N ARG A 54 25.46 2.77 -8.05
CA ARG A 54 25.69 1.75 -9.08
C ARG A 54 26.96 2.04 -9.88
N TYR A 55 27.21 3.30 -10.21
CA TYR A 55 28.42 3.71 -10.91
C TYR A 55 29.68 3.42 -10.09
N LYS A 56 29.70 3.77 -8.80
CA LYS A 56 30.83 3.49 -7.90
C LYS A 56 31.05 1.99 -7.68
N GLU A 57 30.00 1.20 -7.70
CA GLU A 57 30.04 -0.25 -7.53
C GLU A 57 30.29 -0.99 -8.85
N ASN A 58 30.57 -0.29 -9.96
CA ASN A 58 30.71 -0.85 -11.31
C ASN A 58 29.51 -1.73 -11.73
N ARG A 59 28.31 -1.42 -11.25
CA ARG A 59 27.08 -2.07 -11.68
C ARG A 59 26.56 -1.39 -12.94
N PRO A 60 26.04 -2.17 -13.92
CA PRO A 60 25.59 -1.60 -15.19
C PRO A 60 24.42 -0.63 -14.98
N ILE A 61 24.45 0.47 -15.74
CA ILE A 61 23.35 1.44 -15.88
C ILE A 61 23.00 1.48 -17.36
N SER A 62 21.78 1.15 -17.72
CA SER A 62 21.31 1.21 -19.10
C SER A 62 21.15 2.67 -19.55
N ILE A 63 21.45 2.98 -20.81
CA ILE A 63 21.23 4.31 -21.38
C ILE A 63 19.74 4.72 -21.29
N VAL A 64 18.82 3.77 -21.42
CA VAL A 64 17.39 4.04 -21.30
C VAL A 64 17.00 4.54 -19.91
N GLU A 65 17.73 4.14 -18.86
CA GLU A 65 17.51 4.63 -17.51
C GLU A 65 17.85 6.12 -17.35
N PHE A 66 18.76 6.64 -18.17
CA PHE A 66 19.06 8.07 -18.24
C PHE A 66 18.00 8.85 -19.02
N LEU A 67 17.33 8.21 -19.97
CA LEU A 67 16.23 8.86 -20.72
C LEU A 67 14.98 9.05 -19.85
N TYR A 68 14.69 8.13 -18.94
CA TYR A 68 13.47 8.18 -18.15
C TYR A 68 13.27 9.52 -17.40
N PRO A 69 14.24 10.05 -16.63
CA PRO A 69 14.10 11.35 -15.96
C PRO A 69 13.91 12.51 -16.93
N LEU A 70 14.49 12.42 -18.13
CA LEU A 70 14.35 13.47 -19.16
C LEU A 70 12.96 13.44 -19.77
N LEU A 71 12.43 12.27 -20.10
CA LEU A 71 11.09 12.11 -20.65
C LEU A 71 10.03 12.56 -19.62
N GLN A 72 10.16 12.13 -18.36
CA GLN A 72 9.31 12.60 -17.28
C GLN A 72 9.42 14.12 -17.09
N GLY A 73 10.62 14.66 -17.11
CA GLY A 73 10.81 16.10 -16.99
C GLY A 73 10.26 16.90 -18.18
N TYR A 74 10.22 16.29 -19.37
CA TYR A 74 9.60 16.91 -20.54
C TYR A 74 8.07 16.95 -20.42
N ASP A 75 7.44 16.03 -19.70
CA ASP A 75 6.00 16.10 -19.39
C ASP A 75 5.67 17.44 -18.68
N SER A 76 6.50 17.88 -17.75
CA SER A 76 6.34 19.18 -17.07
C SER A 76 6.46 20.37 -18.03
N VAL A 77 7.33 20.26 -19.05
CA VAL A 77 7.46 21.28 -20.12
C VAL A 77 6.21 21.30 -20.99
N ALA A 78 5.77 20.14 -21.45
CA ALA A 78 4.63 20.02 -22.37
C ALA A 78 3.31 20.46 -21.74
N MET A 79 3.14 20.20 -20.43
CA MET A 79 1.96 20.61 -19.66
C MET A 79 2.04 22.03 -19.10
N ASP A 80 3.16 22.73 -19.27
CA ASP A 80 3.43 24.05 -18.64
C ASP A 80 3.08 24.04 -17.12
N ALA A 81 3.54 23.00 -16.43
CA ALA A 81 3.17 22.74 -15.06
C ALA A 81 3.65 23.85 -14.11
N ASP A 82 2.77 24.29 -13.21
CA ASP A 82 3.07 25.27 -12.15
C ASP A 82 3.60 24.59 -10.87
N ILE A 83 3.02 23.44 -10.56
CA ILE A 83 3.35 22.64 -9.37
C ILE A 83 3.36 21.18 -9.76
N GLU A 84 4.41 20.46 -9.37
CA GLU A 84 4.49 19.02 -9.53
C GLU A 84 4.61 18.34 -8.16
N LEU A 85 3.75 17.33 -7.93
CA LEU A 85 3.69 16.58 -6.69
C LEU A 85 4.32 15.19 -6.89
N GLY A 86 5.11 14.74 -5.92
CA GLY A 86 5.66 13.40 -5.96
C GLY A 86 6.10 12.86 -4.60
N GLY A 87 6.54 11.62 -4.57
CA GLY A 87 7.22 11.06 -3.41
C GLY A 87 8.66 11.59 -3.30
N ASN A 88 9.26 11.53 -2.11
CA ASN A 88 10.65 11.94 -1.90
C ASN A 88 11.64 11.18 -2.81
N ASP A 89 11.30 9.95 -3.21
CA ASP A 89 12.06 9.14 -4.17
C ASP A 89 12.05 9.71 -5.59
N GLN A 90 11.07 10.57 -5.91
CA GLN A 90 10.93 11.22 -7.22
C GLN A 90 11.59 12.60 -7.28
N LYS A 91 12.12 13.12 -6.16
CA LYS A 91 12.64 14.49 -6.08
C LYS A 91 13.60 14.84 -7.21
N PHE A 92 14.52 13.95 -7.54
CA PHE A 92 15.48 14.18 -8.62
C PHE A 92 14.76 14.39 -9.96
N ASN A 93 13.83 13.50 -10.32
CA ASN A 93 13.10 13.56 -11.58
C ASN A 93 12.23 14.84 -11.68
N LEU A 94 11.57 15.22 -10.58
CA LEU A 94 10.77 16.45 -10.51
C LEU A 94 11.64 17.70 -10.72
N LEU A 95 12.86 17.71 -10.16
CA LEU A 95 13.82 18.80 -10.35
C LEU A 95 14.38 18.83 -11.79
N VAL A 96 14.46 17.69 -12.47
CA VAL A 96 14.77 17.64 -13.92
C VAL A 96 13.69 18.38 -14.72
N GLY A 97 12.40 18.18 -14.40
CA GLY A 97 11.29 18.89 -15.03
C GLY A 97 11.46 20.42 -14.89
N ARG A 98 11.68 20.89 -13.68
CA ARG A 98 11.96 22.30 -13.40
C ARG A 98 13.16 22.84 -14.20
N PHE A 99 14.24 22.08 -14.27
CA PHE A 99 15.41 22.46 -15.08
C PHE A 99 15.09 22.52 -16.57
N LEU A 100 14.32 21.56 -17.09
CA LEU A 100 13.94 21.52 -18.51
C LEU A 100 13.02 22.69 -18.86
N GLN A 101 12.06 23.06 -18.03
CA GLN A 101 11.22 24.25 -18.25
C GLN A 101 12.08 25.48 -18.50
N ARG A 102 13.11 25.73 -17.65
CA ARG A 102 14.07 26.81 -17.87
C ARG A 102 14.82 26.66 -19.20
N SER A 103 15.29 25.45 -19.50
CA SER A 103 16.10 25.17 -20.70
C SER A 103 15.31 25.29 -22.01
N TYR A 104 13.98 25.16 -21.93
CA TYR A 104 13.06 25.40 -23.04
C TYR A 104 12.54 26.84 -23.09
N GLY A 105 12.97 27.69 -22.15
CA GLY A 105 12.62 29.10 -22.14
C GLY A 105 11.21 29.43 -21.66
N LEU A 106 10.60 28.57 -20.84
CA LEU A 106 9.33 28.89 -20.21
C LEU A 106 9.50 30.08 -19.25
N ASN A 107 8.48 30.93 -19.16
CA ASN A 107 8.53 32.15 -18.35
C ASN A 107 8.59 31.87 -16.83
N LYS A 108 8.26 30.66 -16.42
CA LYS A 108 8.22 30.20 -15.02
C LYS A 108 8.75 28.79 -14.92
N GLU A 109 9.21 28.47 -13.72
CA GLU A 109 9.62 27.11 -13.36
C GLU A 109 8.66 26.59 -12.29
N GLN A 110 8.25 25.34 -12.44
CA GLN A 110 7.34 24.70 -11.48
C GLN A 110 7.89 24.68 -10.05
N SER A 111 7.01 24.75 -9.09
CA SER A 111 7.30 24.40 -7.71
C SER A 111 7.19 22.89 -7.54
N VAL A 112 8.14 22.31 -6.81
CA VAL A 112 8.16 20.86 -6.52
C VAL A 112 7.77 20.64 -5.08
N ILE A 113 6.73 19.84 -4.86
CA ILE A 113 6.29 19.42 -3.53
C ILE A 113 6.48 17.91 -3.41
N THR A 114 7.28 17.49 -2.42
CA THR A 114 7.51 16.06 -2.19
C THR A 114 6.93 15.62 -0.85
N MET A 115 6.31 14.44 -0.86
CA MET A 115 5.76 13.80 0.32
C MET A 115 6.61 12.60 0.72
N PRO A 116 6.74 12.32 2.02
CA PRO A 116 7.33 11.07 2.48
C PRO A 116 6.60 9.86 1.89
N LEU A 117 7.37 8.79 1.64
CA LEU A 117 6.77 7.53 1.22
C LEU A 117 5.92 6.95 2.35
N LEU A 118 4.79 6.39 1.99
CA LEU A 118 3.92 5.66 2.90
C LEU A 118 4.38 4.21 2.97
N GLU A 119 4.65 3.73 4.17
CA GLU A 119 4.97 2.34 4.43
C GLU A 119 3.70 1.47 4.27
N GLY A 120 3.88 0.27 3.74
CA GLY A 120 2.80 -0.71 3.61
C GLY A 120 2.37 -1.29 4.96
N LEU A 121 1.42 -2.23 4.91
CA LEU A 121 0.87 -2.89 6.11
C LEU A 121 1.93 -3.63 6.93
N ASP A 122 3.07 -3.97 6.32
CA ASP A 122 4.23 -4.58 6.97
C ASP A 122 5.04 -3.59 7.83
N GLY A 123 4.82 -2.28 7.67
CA GLY A 123 5.52 -1.22 8.39
C GLY A 123 7.00 -1.06 8.03
N VAL A 124 7.48 -1.70 6.97
CA VAL A 124 8.91 -1.73 6.60
C VAL A 124 9.11 -1.26 5.17
N GLN A 125 8.41 -1.88 4.22
CA GLN A 125 8.56 -1.54 2.81
C GLN A 125 7.54 -0.49 2.40
N LYS A 126 7.86 0.28 1.35
CA LYS A 126 6.88 1.21 0.78
C LYS A 126 5.62 0.48 0.35
N MET A 127 4.47 1.11 0.54
CA MET A 127 3.19 0.58 0.08
C MET A 127 3.22 0.35 -1.43
N SER A 128 2.93 -0.88 -1.86
CA SER A 128 2.99 -1.25 -3.27
C SER A 128 2.04 -2.40 -3.59
N LYS A 129 1.41 -2.33 -4.77
CA LYS A 129 0.58 -3.43 -5.29
C LYS A 129 1.39 -4.71 -5.53
N SER A 130 2.61 -4.57 -6.04
CA SER A 130 3.49 -5.72 -6.32
C SER A 130 3.95 -6.46 -5.06
N LEU A 131 3.98 -5.79 -3.92
CA LEU A 131 4.32 -6.37 -2.62
C LEU A 131 3.10 -6.90 -1.86
N GLY A 132 1.89 -6.63 -2.32
CA GLY A 132 0.66 -7.04 -1.63
C GLY A 132 0.42 -6.38 -0.27
N ASN A 133 1.25 -5.39 0.12
CA ASN A 133 1.23 -4.71 1.42
C ASN A 133 0.42 -3.41 1.41
N TYR A 134 -0.54 -3.27 0.50
CA TYR A 134 -1.27 -2.02 0.26
C TYR A 134 -2.72 -2.05 0.75
N VAL A 135 -3.26 -0.86 0.96
CA VAL A 135 -4.70 -0.60 1.10
C VAL A 135 -5.17 0.06 -0.20
N GLY A 136 -6.06 -0.62 -0.93
CA GLY A 136 -6.59 -0.10 -2.18
C GLY A 136 -7.71 0.89 -1.94
N ILE A 137 -7.67 2.04 -2.62
CA ILE A 137 -8.73 3.07 -2.52
C ILE A 137 -10.08 2.63 -3.14
N THR A 138 -10.08 1.52 -3.87
CA THR A 138 -11.27 0.91 -4.48
C THR A 138 -11.66 -0.40 -3.80
N GLU A 139 -11.02 -0.77 -2.69
CA GLU A 139 -11.39 -1.94 -1.91
C GLU A 139 -12.69 -1.69 -1.16
N GLU A 140 -13.45 -2.75 -0.91
CA GLU A 140 -14.67 -2.66 -0.10
C GLU A 140 -14.42 -2.03 1.27
N PRO A 141 -15.36 -1.23 1.81
CA PRO A 141 -15.18 -0.50 3.07
C PRO A 141 -14.72 -1.37 4.24
N ASN A 142 -15.28 -2.58 4.36
CA ASN A 142 -14.92 -3.52 5.42
C ASN A 142 -13.48 -4.02 5.29
N ALA A 143 -13.02 -4.29 4.06
CA ALA A 143 -11.66 -4.73 3.79
C ALA A 143 -10.66 -3.59 4.07
N MET A 144 -10.95 -2.37 3.61
CA MET A 144 -10.16 -1.17 3.88
C MET A 144 -10.03 -0.93 5.38
N PHE A 145 -11.15 -0.91 6.12
CA PHE A 145 -11.18 -0.74 7.57
C PHE A 145 -10.33 -1.81 8.28
N GLY A 146 -10.55 -3.08 7.94
CA GLY A 146 -9.83 -4.20 8.54
C GLY A 146 -8.31 -4.14 8.31
N LYS A 147 -7.89 -3.75 7.11
CA LYS A 147 -6.47 -3.56 6.79
C LYS A 147 -5.83 -2.45 7.61
N ILE A 148 -6.48 -1.31 7.75
CA ILE A 148 -5.99 -0.21 8.58
C ILE A 148 -5.94 -0.61 10.06
N MET A 149 -6.93 -1.35 10.54
CA MET A 149 -6.90 -1.91 11.89
C MET A 149 -5.77 -2.92 12.13
N SER A 150 -5.21 -3.53 11.07
CA SER A 150 -4.13 -4.51 11.18
C SER A 150 -2.73 -3.91 11.32
N VAL A 151 -2.54 -2.62 11.05
CA VAL A 151 -1.23 -1.97 11.17
C VAL A 151 -0.76 -1.94 12.64
N SER A 152 0.57 -1.90 12.85
CA SER A 152 1.13 -1.73 14.19
C SER A 152 0.75 -0.36 14.78
N ASP A 153 0.85 -0.22 16.10
CA ASP A 153 0.55 1.07 16.74
C ASP A 153 1.57 2.14 16.36
N ASP A 154 2.82 1.78 16.10
CA ASP A 154 3.84 2.71 15.60
C ASP A 154 3.50 3.20 14.18
N LEU A 155 3.10 2.28 13.30
CA LEU A 155 2.71 2.63 11.93
C LEU A 155 1.43 3.47 11.89
N MET A 156 0.52 3.27 12.84
CA MET A 156 -0.69 4.08 12.99
C MET A 156 -0.38 5.57 13.07
N TRP A 157 0.65 5.97 13.82
CA TRP A 157 1.04 7.38 13.94
C TRP A 157 1.58 7.95 12.63
N ARG A 158 2.28 7.13 11.87
CA ARG A 158 2.73 7.50 10.52
C ARG A 158 1.54 7.74 9.60
N TYR A 159 0.53 6.86 9.67
CA TYR A 159 -0.70 7.00 8.88
C TYR A 159 -1.51 8.24 9.33
N TYR A 160 -1.60 8.52 10.61
CA TYR A 160 -2.20 9.77 11.08
C TYR A 160 -1.50 10.99 10.48
N THR A 161 -0.18 11.05 10.55
CA THR A 161 0.60 12.19 10.03
C THR A 161 0.44 12.40 8.53
N LEU A 162 0.32 11.31 7.75
CA LEU A 162 0.32 11.40 6.28
C LEU A 162 -1.07 11.36 5.65
N LEU A 163 -2.05 10.77 6.32
CA LEU A 163 -3.36 10.46 5.74
C LEU A 163 -4.53 11.11 6.47
N SER A 164 -4.42 11.49 7.74
CA SER A 164 -5.51 12.12 8.49
C SER A 164 -5.65 13.60 8.14
N ALA A 165 -6.83 14.15 8.34
CA ALA A 165 -7.08 15.59 8.30
C ALA A 165 -6.76 16.30 9.63
N LYS A 166 -6.37 15.53 10.66
CA LYS A 166 -6.00 16.08 11.97
C LYS A 166 -4.70 16.88 11.89
N THR A 167 -4.63 17.95 12.66
CA THR A 167 -3.40 18.72 12.85
C THR A 167 -2.35 17.92 13.63
N LEU A 168 -1.10 18.35 13.53
CA LEU A 168 -0.03 17.72 14.33
C LEU A 168 -0.27 17.85 15.83
N GLU A 169 -0.90 18.93 16.28
CA GLU A 169 -1.25 19.16 17.69
C GLU A 169 -2.31 18.12 18.14
N GLU A 170 -3.38 17.94 17.38
CA GLU A 170 -4.39 16.92 17.67
C GLU A 170 -3.81 15.50 17.69
N ILE A 171 -2.84 15.20 16.82
CA ILE A 171 -2.15 13.91 16.81
C ILE A 171 -1.30 13.73 18.09
N GLU A 172 -0.62 14.77 18.54
CA GLU A 172 0.13 14.72 19.79
C GLU A 172 -0.80 14.56 21.00
N ASP A 173 -1.96 15.21 21.01
CA ASP A 173 -2.97 15.03 22.07
C ASP A 173 -3.46 13.57 22.14
N LEU A 174 -3.69 12.93 20.97
CA LEU A 174 -4.04 11.50 20.94
C LEU A 174 -2.92 10.62 21.51
N LYS A 175 -1.65 10.92 21.21
CA LYS A 175 -0.50 10.19 21.79
C LYS A 175 -0.44 10.36 23.30
N HIS A 176 -0.58 11.59 23.78
CA HIS A 176 -0.66 11.87 25.23
C HIS A 176 -1.83 11.17 25.89
N GLY A 177 -2.99 11.13 25.24
CA GLY A 177 -4.16 10.41 25.75
C GLY A 177 -3.90 8.90 25.91
N ILE A 178 -3.16 8.28 24.99
CA ILE A 178 -2.75 6.87 25.13
C ILE A 178 -1.72 6.69 26.23
N LEU A 179 -0.71 7.56 26.32
CA LEU A 179 0.32 7.50 27.35
C LEU A 179 -0.27 7.65 28.76
N ASN A 180 -1.23 8.54 28.93
CA ASN A 180 -1.92 8.79 30.19
C ASN A 180 -3.09 7.81 30.43
N GLN A 181 -3.27 6.79 29.59
CA GLN A 181 -4.34 5.78 29.68
C GLN A 181 -5.77 6.35 29.66
N THR A 182 -5.96 7.57 29.18
CA THR A 182 -7.28 8.17 28.94
C THR A 182 -7.91 7.73 27.64
N LEU A 183 -7.09 7.31 26.67
CA LEU A 183 -7.50 6.75 25.39
C LEU A 183 -6.93 5.35 25.20
N HIS A 184 -7.72 4.47 24.57
CA HIS A 184 -7.26 3.14 24.22
C HIS A 184 -6.71 3.14 22.78
N PRO A 185 -5.51 2.58 22.51
CA PRO A 185 -4.91 2.55 21.17
C PRO A 185 -5.85 2.01 20.09
N LYS A 186 -6.64 0.98 20.42
CA LYS A 186 -7.65 0.42 19.49
C LYS A 186 -8.67 1.47 19.07
N ALA A 187 -9.19 2.28 20.00
CA ALA A 187 -10.19 3.32 19.69
C ALA A 187 -9.60 4.38 18.76
N VAL A 188 -8.37 4.82 19.03
CA VAL A 188 -7.65 5.77 18.18
C VAL A 188 -7.43 5.20 16.76
N LYS A 189 -7.09 3.92 16.67
CA LYS A 189 -6.94 3.25 15.36
C LYS A 189 -8.28 3.09 14.62
N GLU A 190 -9.35 2.80 15.33
CA GLU A 190 -10.71 2.74 14.77
C GLU A 190 -11.14 4.10 14.19
N ASP A 191 -10.79 5.20 14.86
CA ASP A 191 -11.10 6.55 14.38
C ASP A 191 -10.32 6.86 13.08
N LEU A 192 -9.04 6.51 13.00
CA LEU A 192 -8.26 6.64 11.77
C LEU A 192 -8.85 5.79 10.63
N ALA A 193 -9.18 4.53 10.90
CA ALA A 193 -9.77 3.65 9.92
C ALA A 193 -11.11 4.17 9.41
N GLY A 194 -11.94 4.68 10.31
CA GLY A 194 -13.21 5.32 9.98
C GLY A 194 -13.05 6.57 9.12
N GLU A 195 -12.10 7.45 9.48
CA GLU A 195 -11.78 8.65 8.70
C GLU A 195 -11.35 8.31 7.26
N ILE A 196 -10.47 7.31 7.11
CA ILE A 196 -10.00 6.91 5.77
C ILE A 196 -11.12 6.29 4.95
N VAL A 197 -11.95 5.41 5.53
CA VAL A 197 -13.12 4.85 4.82
C VAL A 197 -14.09 5.95 4.43
N ALA A 198 -14.41 6.89 5.34
CA ALA A 198 -15.33 7.98 5.06
C ALA A 198 -14.85 8.89 3.92
N ARG A 199 -13.52 9.06 3.77
CA ARG A 199 -12.92 9.87 2.70
C ARG A 199 -13.16 9.27 1.31
N TYR A 200 -13.09 7.94 1.17
CA TYR A 200 -13.24 7.27 -0.13
C TYR A 200 -14.66 6.81 -0.43
N TYR A 201 -15.49 6.72 0.59
CA TYR A 201 -16.89 6.34 0.49
C TYR A 201 -17.78 7.42 1.11
N ASP A 202 -18.28 7.18 2.33
CA ASP A 202 -19.06 8.11 3.13
C ASP A 202 -19.04 7.71 4.61
N ASN A 203 -19.63 8.55 5.46
CA ASN A 203 -19.69 8.29 6.90
C ASN A 203 -20.54 7.07 7.25
N ASP A 204 -21.60 6.79 6.50
CA ASP A 204 -22.46 5.63 6.75
C ASP A 204 -21.73 4.32 6.50
N GLN A 205 -20.93 4.25 5.45
CA GLN A 205 -20.08 3.10 5.15
C GLN A 205 -18.97 2.93 6.19
N ALA A 206 -18.40 4.02 6.68
CA ALA A 206 -17.40 3.97 7.74
C ALA A 206 -17.97 3.42 9.05
N ILE A 207 -19.19 3.86 9.44
CA ILE A 207 -19.90 3.36 10.62
C ILE A 207 -20.18 1.86 10.47
N LYS A 208 -20.74 1.44 9.33
CA LYS A 208 -21.04 0.03 9.04
C LYS A 208 -19.78 -0.84 9.10
N ALA A 209 -18.68 -0.37 8.51
CA ALA A 209 -17.41 -1.08 8.54
C ALA A 209 -16.87 -1.24 9.97
N LYS A 210 -16.97 -0.19 10.82
CA LYS A 210 -16.62 -0.24 12.24
C LYS A 210 -17.49 -1.23 13.01
N GLU A 211 -18.79 -1.21 12.79
CA GLU A 211 -19.73 -2.15 13.43
C GLU A 211 -19.45 -3.59 13.03
N GLN A 212 -19.24 -3.84 11.73
CA GLN A 212 -18.90 -5.16 11.22
C GLN A 212 -17.58 -5.66 11.81
N PHE A 213 -16.57 -4.82 11.83
CA PHE A 213 -15.28 -5.13 12.46
C PHE A 213 -15.46 -5.49 13.94
N SER A 214 -16.27 -4.71 14.67
CA SER A 214 -16.55 -4.97 16.09
C SER A 214 -17.30 -6.28 16.30
N LYS A 215 -18.27 -6.62 15.45
CA LYS A 215 -19.00 -7.90 15.51
C LYS A 215 -18.06 -9.09 15.30
N VAL A 216 -17.23 -9.03 14.26
CA VAL A 216 -16.24 -10.09 13.97
C VAL A 216 -15.28 -10.32 15.13
N PHE A 217 -14.79 -9.25 15.75
CA PHE A 217 -13.79 -9.35 16.83
C PHE A 217 -14.37 -9.54 18.22
N SER A 218 -15.57 -9.03 18.51
CA SER A 218 -16.20 -9.19 19.85
C SER A 218 -16.89 -10.55 20.03
N ALA A 219 -17.39 -11.13 18.95
CA ALA A 219 -18.15 -12.38 18.99
C ALA A 219 -17.30 -13.61 18.68
N ASN A 220 -15.98 -13.51 18.49
CA ASN A 220 -15.16 -14.61 17.90
C ASN A 220 -15.78 -15.14 16.57
N LEU A 221 -16.59 -14.32 15.89
CA LEU A 221 -17.23 -14.71 14.64
C LEU A 221 -16.19 -14.74 13.53
N LEU A 222 -16.35 -15.70 12.64
CA LEU A 222 -15.53 -15.84 11.45
C LEU A 222 -15.73 -14.63 10.53
N PRO A 223 -14.69 -14.13 9.84
CA PRO A 223 -14.85 -13.12 8.80
C PRO A 223 -15.89 -13.59 7.75
N GLU A 224 -16.75 -12.70 7.29
CA GLU A 224 -17.75 -13.03 6.26
C GLU A 224 -17.13 -13.46 4.92
N ILE A 225 -15.91 -13.00 4.64
CA ILE A 225 -15.16 -13.39 3.43
C ILE A 225 -13.89 -14.10 3.89
N LEU A 226 -13.88 -15.40 3.76
CA LEU A 226 -12.70 -16.25 3.94
C LEU A 226 -12.13 -16.64 2.57
N SER A 227 -10.81 -16.58 2.43
CA SER A 227 -10.16 -17.27 1.33
C SER A 227 -10.47 -18.76 1.44
N GLU A 228 -10.69 -19.42 0.31
CA GLU A 228 -11.01 -20.85 0.24
C GLU A 228 -9.82 -21.63 -0.35
N SER A 229 -9.66 -22.85 0.10
CA SER A 229 -8.71 -23.81 -0.46
C SER A 229 -9.31 -25.20 -0.48
N ASP A 230 -9.08 -25.93 -1.57
CA ASP A 230 -9.56 -27.30 -1.77
C ASP A 230 -8.46 -28.31 -1.43
N PHE A 231 -8.85 -29.40 -0.77
CA PHE A 231 -7.95 -30.49 -0.41
C PHE A 231 -8.67 -31.83 -0.57
N ASP A 232 -7.88 -32.90 -0.73
CA ASP A 232 -8.40 -34.27 -0.77
C ASP A 232 -8.66 -34.81 0.64
N GLU A 233 -9.63 -35.71 0.77
CA GLU A 233 -9.91 -36.41 2.01
C GLU A 233 -8.67 -37.12 2.55
N GLY A 234 -8.48 -37.09 3.86
CA GLY A 234 -7.35 -37.72 4.54
C GLY A 234 -6.09 -36.85 4.63
N VAL A 235 -6.12 -35.60 4.09
CA VAL A 235 -5.00 -34.68 4.24
C VAL A 235 -4.73 -34.38 5.71
N GLY A 236 -3.46 -34.32 6.08
CA GLY A 236 -3.03 -34.03 7.47
C GLY A 236 -3.04 -32.52 7.78
N ILE A 237 -3.39 -32.17 9.02
CA ILE A 237 -3.44 -30.76 9.48
C ILE A 237 -2.10 -30.03 9.31
N LEU A 238 -0.96 -30.72 9.46
CA LEU A 238 0.37 -30.11 9.32
C LEU A 238 0.64 -29.69 7.85
N ASP A 239 0.20 -30.51 6.91
CA ASP A 239 0.35 -30.24 5.48
C ASP A 239 -0.57 -29.11 5.05
N VAL A 240 -1.81 -29.13 5.52
CA VAL A 240 -2.78 -28.04 5.28
C VAL A 240 -2.21 -26.71 5.75
N LEU A 241 -1.77 -26.59 7.02
CA LEU A 241 -1.21 -25.34 7.59
C LEU A 241 -0.01 -24.82 6.82
N LYS A 242 0.81 -25.71 6.26
CA LYS A 242 1.95 -25.33 5.42
C LYS A 242 1.49 -24.88 4.03
N GLN A 243 0.59 -25.62 3.38
CA GLN A 243 0.15 -25.32 2.01
C GLN A 243 -0.66 -24.04 1.91
N ILE A 244 -1.50 -23.74 2.90
CA ILE A 244 -2.25 -22.46 2.97
C ILE A 244 -1.37 -21.27 3.43
N GLY A 245 -0.07 -21.50 3.67
CA GLY A 245 0.87 -20.45 4.04
C GLY A 245 0.73 -19.94 5.49
N PHE A 246 -0.02 -20.63 6.34
CA PHE A 246 -0.16 -20.25 7.74
C PHE A 246 1.12 -20.51 8.54
N CYS A 247 1.85 -21.54 8.18
CA CYS A 247 3.12 -21.89 8.78
C CYS A 247 4.20 -22.08 7.69
N PRO A 248 5.43 -21.59 7.89
CA PRO A 248 6.52 -21.75 6.94
C PRO A 248 7.03 -23.21 6.84
N SER A 249 6.76 -24.01 7.85
CA SER A 249 7.17 -25.43 7.93
C SER A 249 6.23 -26.26 8.80
N THR A 250 6.24 -27.56 8.60
CA THR A 250 5.50 -28.51 9.43
C THR A 250 5.99 -28.51 10.89
N SER A 251 7.27 -28.20 11.14
CA SER A 251 7.81 -28.07 12.50
C SER A 251 7.22 -26.85 13.23
N GLN A 252 6.96 -25.75 12.52
CA GLN A 252 6.27 -24.60 13.10
C GLN A 252 4.79 -24.93 13.32
N ALA A 253 4.13 -25.56 12.35
CA ALA A 253 2.73 -25.98 12.49
C ALA A 253 2.52 -26.87 13.72
N ARG A 254 3.46 -27.81 13.99
CA ARG A 254 3.43 -28.68 15.16
C ARG A 254 3.49 -27.88 16.48
N ARG A 255 4.40 -26.92 16.57
CA ARG A 255 4.51 -26.04 17.76
C ARG A 255 3.24 -25.23 17.98
N ASP A 256 2.66 -24.69 16.91
CA ASP A 256 1.44 -23.88 16.98
C ASP A 256 0.22 -24.72 17.41
N ILE A 257 0.13 -25.99 16.96
CA ILE A 257 -0.91 -26.94 17.38
C ILE A 257 -0.74 -27.27 18.87
N GLN A 258 0.47 -27.66 19.30
CA GLN A 258 0.77 -27.99 20.68
C GLN A 258 0.54 -26.79 21.63
N GLY A 259 0.86 -25.58 21.17
CA GLY A 259 0.59 -24.33 21.88
C GLY A 259 -0.89 -23.93 21.93
N GLY A 260 -1.80 -24.70 21.29
CA GLY A 260 -3.23 -24.39 21.25
C GLY A 260 -3.59 -23.20 20.36
N GLY A 261 -2.68 -22.81 19.47
CA GLY A 261 -2.88 -21.70 18.52
C GLY A 261 -3.77 -22.03 17.34
N VAL A 262 -4.04 -23.32 17.07
CA VAL A 262 -4.82 -23.79 15.94
C VAL A 262 -6.24 -24.18 16.37
N LYS A 263 -7.24 -23.70 15.61
CA LYS A 263 -8.64 -24.09 15.80
C LYS A 263 -9.22 -24.59 14.48
N ILE A 264 -10.10 -25.57 14.55
CA ILE A 264 -10.96 -26.03 13.44
C ILE A 264 -12.40 -25.83 13.89
N ASN A 265 -13.21 -25.12 13.12
CA ASN A 265 -14.60 -24.79 13.44
C ASN A 265 -14.76 -24.22 14.88
N GLN A 266 -13.81 -23.35 15.27
CA GLN A 266 -13.72 -22.71 16.60
C GLN A 266 -13.22 -23.62 17.74
N GLU A 267 -13.06 -24.90 17.54
CA GLU A 267 -12.51 -25.81 18.55
C GLU A 267 -10.98 -25.90 18.46
N VAL A 268 -10.32 -25.82 19.61
CA VAL A 268 -8.85 -25.92 19.70
C VAL A 268 -8.41 -27.35 19.37
N ILE A 269 -7.56 -27.50 18.38
CA ILE A 269 -6.96 -28.78 18.01
C ILE A 269 -5.56 -28.86 18.62
N LYS A 270 -5.30 -29.95 19.37
CA LYS A 270 -3.98 -30.26 19.92
C LYS A 270 -3.37 -31.53 19.32
N ASP A 271 -4.16 -32.26 18.52
CA ASP A 271 -3.70 -33.47 17.86
C ASP A 271 -3.02 -33.13 16.52
N GLU A 272 -1.71 -33.31 16.48
CA GLU A 272 -0.90 -33.10 15.29
C GLU A 272 -1.10 -34.17 14.19
N SER A 273 -1.72 -35.29 14.54
CA SER A 273 -2.06 -36.38 13.63
C SER A 273 -3.45 -36.23 13.00
N TYR A 274 -4.18 -35.15 13.33
CA TYR A 274 -5.53 -34.89 12.81
C TYR A 274 -5.55 -34.92 11.29
N ARG A 275 -6.50 -35.71 10.75
CA ARG A 275 -6.77 -35.82 9.30
C ARG A 275 -8.18 -35.37 9.00
N PHE A 276 -8.30 -34.59 7.95
CA PHE A 276 -9.60 -34.08 7.51
C PHE A 276 -10.38 -35.19 6.79
N VAL A 277 -11.65 -35.31 7.12
CA VAL A 277 -12.62 -36.09 6.35
C VAL A 277 -13.39 -35.17 5.41
N LYS A 278 -14.09 -35.76 4.43
CA LYS A 278 -14.90 -35.01 3.49
C LYS A 278 -15.85 -34.04 4.20
N GLY A 279 -15.79 -32.74 3.81
CA GLY A 279 -16.62 -31.71 4.40
C GLY A 279 -16.02 -30.29 4.28
N ASN A 280 -16.73 -29.32 4.83
CA ASN A 280 -16.27 -27.91 4.87
C ASN A 280 -15.82 -27.56 6.28
N TYR A 281 -14.64 -26.95 6.37
CA TYR A 281 -14.04 -26.58 7.64
C TYR A 281 -13.58 -25.13 7.60
N VAL A 282 -13.52 -24.50 8.77
CA VAL A 282 -12.83 -23.23 8.95
C VAL A 282 -11.65 -23.46 9.86
N ILE A 283 -10.44 -23.30 9.30
CA ILE A 283 -9.20 -23.36 10.07
C ILE A 283 -8.78 -21.96 10.50
N GLN A 284 -8.34 -21.84 11.73
CA GLN A 284 -7.84 -20.60 12.33
C GLN A 284 -6.48 -20.85 12.96
N LEU A 285 -5.54 -19.91 12.74
CA LEU A 285 -4.26 -19.87 13.44
C LEU A 285 -4.07 -18.53 14.14
N GLY A 286 -3.98 -18.58 15.47
CA GLY A 286 -3.95 -17.39 16.30
C GLY A 286 -5.27 -16.60 16.23
N LYS A 287 -5.18 -15.25 16.35
CA LYS A 287 -6.37 -14.37 16.37
C LYS A 287 -6.75 -13.79 15.01
N LYS A 288 -5.86 -13.90 14.01
CA LYS A 288 -5.98 -13.09 12.77
C LYS A 288 -6.01 -13.91 11.47
N ARG A 289 -5.59 -15.17 11.47
CA ARG A 289 -5.49 -15.98 10.25
C ARG A 289 -6.63 -17.01 10.20
N PHE A 290 -7.46 -16.89 9.18
CA PHE A 290 -8.60 -17.77 8.94
C PHE A 290 -8.61 -18.18 7.49
N MET A 291 -9.06 -19.41 7.20
CA MET A 291 -9.29 -19.94 5.87
C MET A 291 -10.41 -20.97 5.88
N LYS A 292 -11.22 -20.98 4.84
CA LYS A 292 -12.20 -22.02 4.60
C LYS A 292 -11.55 -23.15 3.80
N LEU A 293 -11.73 -24.37 4.24
CA LEU A 293 -11.23 -25.56 3.58
C LEU A 293 -12.41 -26.36 3.05
N ASN A 294 -12.38 -26.71 1.79
CA ASN A 294 -13.32 -27.65 1.16
C ASN A 294 -12.58 -28.98 0.98
N ILE A 295 -13.00 -30.01 1.70
CA ILE A 295 -12.40 -31.34 1.62
C ILE A 295 -13.31 -32.21 0.73
N ASN A 296 -12.77 -32.64 -0.40
CA ASN A 296 -13.48 -33.38 -1.45
C ASN A 296 -13.34 -34.91 -1.33
#